data_a6a75de9c1a749e55c5ba4302ef7d9fc
#
_entry.id   a6a75de9c1a749e55c5ba4302ef7d9fc
#
_cell.length_a   1.000
_cell.length_b   1.000
_cell.length_c   1.000
_cell.angle_alpha   90.00
_cell.angle_beta   90.00
_cell.angle_gamma   90.00
#
_symmetry.space_group_name_H-M   'P 1'
#
loop_
_entity.id
_entity.type
_entity.pdbx_description
1 polymer ?
#
loop_
_entity_poly.entity_id
_entity_poly.type
_entity_poly.pdbx_seq_one_letter_code
_entity_poly.pdbx_strand_id
1 'polypeptide(L)'
;MNVIEALKAVKKLLQNPNHWTKGANARDINESSVNGSNPEAVKFCLIGAFDKLQWHYEELSTIDNYFAIADAKNYLRNAIGSAFISDFNDNSTHKQIITALNKAILLAKKENIQ
;
A
#
# COMPACT_ATOMS: atom_id res chain seq x y z
N MET A 1 6.77 7.05 11.05
CA MET A 1 7.39 6.00 10.21
C MET A 1 8.13 6.64 9.05
N ASN A 2 9.10 5.96 8.50
CA ASN A 2 9.79 6.41 7.31
C ASN A 2 9.23 5.69 6.06
N VAL A 3 9.76 6.05 4.89
CA VAL A 3 9.30 5.51 3.59
C VAL A 3 9.42 3.98 3.53
N ILE A 4 10.57 3.45 3.96
CA ILE A 4 10.84 1.99 3.93
C ILE A 4 9.88 1.27 4.87
N GLU A 5 9.65 1.79 6.06
CA GLU A 5 8.69 1.23 7.00
C GLU A 5 7.27 1.23 6.44
N ALA A 6 6.87 2.32 5.75
CA ALA A 6 5.55 2.40 5.12
C ALA A 6 5.38 1.33 4.04
N LEU A 7 6.37 1.16 3.16
CA LEU A 7 6.33 0.13 2.11
C LEU A 7 6.29 -1.29 2.71
N LYS A 8 7.09 -1.54 3.73
CA LYS A 8 7.09 -2.85 4.42
C LYS A 8 5.76 -3.13 5.11
N ALA A 9 5.14 -2.11 5.69
CA ALA A 9 3.83 -2.26 6.34
C ALA A 9 2.74 -2.61 5.32
N VAL A 10 2.73 -1.97 4.14
CA VAL A 10 1.82 -2.32 3.06
C VAL A 10 2.07 -3.75 2.59
N LYS A 11 3.33 -4.14 2.38
CA LYS A 11 3.68 -5.51 1.99
C LYS A 11 3.17 -6.51 3.01
N LYS A 12 3.39 -6.27 4.29
CA LYS A 12 2.93 -7.16 5.37
C LYS A 12 1.41 -7.31 5.35
N LEU A 13 0.70 -6.20 5.15
CA LEU A 13 -0.77 -6.20 5.08
C LEU A 13 -1.29 -7.04 3.92
N LEU A 14 -0.62 -7.01 2.77
CA LEU A 14 -1.03 -7.67 1.54
C LEU A 14 -0.36 -9.02 1.30
N GLN A 15 0.55 -9.45 2.17
CA GLN A 15 1.35 -10.65 1.96
C GLN A 15 0.50 -11.91 1.82
N ASN A 16 -0.57 -12.03 2.58
CA ASN A 16 -1.55 -13.11 2.42
C ASN A 16 -2.47 -12.76 1.25
N PRO A 17 -2.55 -13.61 0.20
CA PRO A 17 -3.42 -13.33 -0.95
C PRO A 17 -4.89 -13.11 -0.57
N ASN A 18 -5.35 -13.70 0.54
CA ASN A 18 -6.72 -13.54 1.02
C ASN A 18 -7.00 -12.14 1.59
N HIS A 19 -5.97 -11.34 1.83
CA HIS A 19 -6.10 -9.98 2.31
C HIS A 19 -5.98 -8.93 1.20
N TRP A 20 -5.84 -9.38 -0.03
CA TRP A 20 -5.73 -8.51 -1.21
C TRP A 20 -6.98 -8.60 -2.07
N THR A 21 -7.40 -7.47 -2.67
CA THR A 21 -8.57 -7.42 -3.53
C THR A 21 -8.33 -6.53 -4.76
N LYS A 22 -9.20 -6.67 -5.74
CA LYS A 22 -9.27 -5.85 -6.96
C LYS A 22 -10.64 -5.21 -7.06
N GLY A 23 -10.71 -4.10 -7.81
CA GLY A 23 -11.98 -3.48 -8.14
C GLY A 23 -12.66 -2.72 -7.01
N ALA A 24 -11.99 -2.59 -5.88
CA ALA A 24 -12.45 -1.82 -4.73
C ALA A 24 -11.24 -1.33 -3.94
N ASN A 25 -11.40 -0.26 -3.19
CA ASN A 25 -10.37 0.25 -2.27
C ASN A 25 -10.08 -0.81 -1.20
N ALA A 26 -11.14 -1.33 -0.59
CA ALA A 26 -11.08 -2.42 0.37
C ALA A 26 -12.41 -3.16 0.38
N ARG A 27 -12.47 -4.29 1.08
CA ARG A 27 -13.71 -5.07 1.27
C ARG A 27 -13.80 -5.54 2.71
N ASP A 28 -15.04 -5.63 3.21
CA ASP A 28 -15.34 -6.21 4.52
C ASP A 28 -15.48 -7.73 4.42
N ILE A 29 -15.85 -8.37 5.54
CA ILE A 29 -16.01 -9.83 5.61
C ILE A 29 -17.09 -10.35 4.68
N ASN A 30 -18.06 -9.50 4.31
CA ASN A 30 -19.15 -9.84 3.40
C ASN A 30 -18.83 -9.50 1.94
N GLU A 31 -17.57 -9.18 1.64
CA GLU A 31 -17.12 -8.77 0.30
C GLU A 31 -17.70 -7.43 -0.18
N SER A 32 -18.31 -6.65 0.71
CA SER A 32 -18.83 -5.33 0.37
C SER A 32 -17.67 -4.34 0.23
N SER A 33 -17.77 -3.45 -0.76
CA SER A 33 -16.77 -2.40 -0.99
C SER A 33 -16.83 -1.39 0.14
N VAL A 34 -15.67 -1.14 0.75
CA VAL A 34 -15.50 -0.16 1.83
C VAL A 34 -14.20 0.60 1.60
N ASN A 35 -14.00 1.68 2.35
CA ASN A 35 -12.72 2.40 2.34
C ASN A 35 -11.65 1.61 3.10
N GLY A 36 -10.39 1.77 2.73
CA GLY A 36 -9.27 1.17 3.46
C GLY A 36 -9.18 1.63 4.91
N SER A 37 -9.68 2.83 5.20
CA SER A 37 -9.76 3.38 6.56
C SER A 37 -10.88 2.79 7.41
N ASN A 38 -11.81 2.05 6.80
CA ASN A 38 -12.93 1.45 7.53
C ASN A 38 -12.41 0.36 8.47
N PRO A 39 -12.77 0.39 9.77
CA PRO A 39 -12.33 -0.62 10.73
C PRO A 39 -12.74 -2.05 10.36
N GLU A 40 -13.79 -2.21 9.55
CA GLU A 40 -14.29 -3.52 9.12
C GLU A 40 -13.60 -4.05 7.86
N ALA A 41 -12.73 -3.26 7.24
CA ALA A 41 -11.98 -3.69 6.07
C ALA A 41 -11.04 -4.86 6.41
N VAL A 42 -11.14 -5.95 5.64
CA VAL A 42 -10.33 -7.16 5.82
C VAL A 42 -9.50 -7.51 4.59
N LYS A 43 -9.84 -6.93 3.44
CA LYS A 43 -9.08 -7.04 2.19
C LYS A 43 -8.83 -5.65 1.63
N PHE A 44 -7.68 -5.47 0.99
CA PHE A 44 -7.25 -4.16 0.52
C PHE A 44 -6.66 -4.25 -0.89
N CYS A 45 -6.90 -3.23 -1.73
CA CYS A 45 -6.04 -2.98 -2.87
C CYS A 45 -4.80 -2.22 -2.39
N LEU A 46 -3.86 -1.93 -3.29
CA LEU A 46 -2.65 -1.18 -2.92
C LEU A 46 -2.99 0.18 -2.29
N ILE A 47 -3.88 0.95 -2.91
CA ILE A 47 -4.28 2.26 -2.37
C ILE A 47 -5.00 2.10 -1.03
N GLY A 48 -5.89 1.13 -0.93
CA GLY A 48 -6.59 0.84 0.33
C GLY A 48 -5.64 0.46 1.46
N ALA A 49 -4.57 -0.26 1.13
CA ALA A 49 -3.54 -0.60 2.12
C ALA A 49 -2.81 0.65 2.63
N PHE A 50 -2.48 1.59 1.74
CA PHE A 50 -1.90 2.87 2.15
C PHE A 50 -2.88 3.70 2.99
N ASP A 51 -4.16 3.69 2.63
CA ASP A 51 -5.21 4.38 3.40
C ASP A 51 -5.32 3.79 4.81
N LYS A 52 -5.23 2.47 4.92
CA LYS A 52 -5.21 1.77 6.21
C LYS A 52 -4.07 2.29 7.10
N LEU A 53 -2.88 2.41 6.54
CA LEU A 53 -1.73 2.96 7.25
C LEU A 53 -1.97 4.38 7.72
N GLN A 54 -2.47 5.23 6.84
CA GLN A 54 -2.72 6.64 7.09
C GLN A 54 -3.63 6.82 8.31
N TRP A 55 -4.74 6.10 8.35
CA TRP A 55 -5.75 6.25 9.39
C TRP A 55 -5.44 5.46 10.65
N HIS A 56 -4.78 4.30 10.54
CA HIS A 56 -4.36 3.52 11.70
C HIS A 56 -3.39 4.30 12.59
N TYR A 57 -2.53 5.09 11.97
CA TYR A 57 -1.55 5.92 12.69
C TYR A 57 -2.02 7.37 12.83
N GLU A 58 -3.31 7.65 12.70
CA GLU A 58 -3.85 9.01 12.76
C GLU A 58 -3.50 9.70 14.08
N GLU A 59 -3.60 9.01 15.20
CA GLU A 59 -3.25 9.54 16.51
C GLU A 59 -1.75 9.85 16.64
N LEU A 60 -0.93 9.17 15.83
CA LEU A 60 0.51 9.36 15.74
C LEU A 60 0.87 10.11 14.46
N SER A 61 -0.15 10.48 13.66
CA SER A 61 0.12 11.08 12.36
C SER A 61 0.62 12.49 12.54
N THR A 62 1.91 12.56 12.45
CA THR A 62 2.62 13.78 12.21
C THR A 62 2.59 14.05 10.71
N ILE A 63 2.91 15.26 10.35
CA ILE A 63 3.12 15.62 8.95
C ILE A 63 4.17 14.71 8.32
N ASP A 64 5.12 14.21 9.11
CA ASP A 64 6.18 13.31 8.65
C ASP A 64 5.61 11.98 8.15
N ASN A 65 4.60 11.41 8.84
CA ASN A 65 3.95 10.19 8.39
C ASN A 65 3.18 10.39 7.10
N TYR A 66 2.52 11.53 6.96
CA TYR A 66 1.83 11.88 5.72
C TYR A 66 2.81 11.89 4.54
N PHE A 67 3.95 12.56 4.70
CA PHE A 67 4.95 12.63 3.64
C PHE A 67 5.62 11.28 3.38
N ALA A 68 5.87 10.48 4.41
CA ALA A 68 6.42 9.13 4.24
C ALA A 68 5.51 8.25 3.38
N ILE A 69 4.19 8.31 3.61
CA ILE A 69 3.22 7.55 2.82
C ILE A 69 3.16 8.07 1.38
N ALA A 70 3.15 9.40 1.18
CA ALA A 70 3.17 10.00 -0.15
C ALA A 70 4.42 9.60 -0.92
N ASP A 71 5.59 9.61 -0.28
CA ASP A 71 6.84 9.20 -0.90
C ASP A 71 6.86 7.70 -1.21
N ALA A 72 6.30 6.88 -0.32
CA ALA A 72 6.17 5.44 -0.55
C ALA A 72 5.34 5.14 -1.80
N LYS A 73 4.24 5.86 -2.00
CA LYS A 73 3.44 5.75 -3.23
C LYS A 73 4.26 6.13 -4.46
N ASN A 74 5.10 7.15 -4.37
CA ASN A 74 5.96 7.57 -5.48
C ASN A 74 7.00 6.50 -5.82
N TYR A 75 7.63 5.87 -4.83
CA TYR A 75 8.52 4.74 -5.07
C TYR A 75 7.80 3.58 -5.74
N LEU A 76 6.56 3.32 -5.33
CA LEU A 76 5.75 2.28 -5.97
C LEU A 76 5.44 2.63 -7.42
N ARG A 77 5.07 3.88 -7.71
CA ARG A 77 4.85 4.34 -9.09
C ARG A 77 6.09 4.16 -9.95
N ASN A 78 7.25 4.46 -9.40
CA ASN A 78 8.52 4.24 -10.11
C ASN A 78 8.77 2.74 -10.34
N ALA A 79 8.48 1.91 -9.35
CA ALA A 79 8.68 0.47 -9.46
C ALA A 79 7.80 -0.17 -10.54
N ILE A 80 6.55 0.29 -10.68
CA ILE A 80 5.60 -0.24 -11.65
C ILE A 80 5.66 0.47 -13.01
N GLY A 81 6.39 1.59 -13.10
CA GLY A 81 6.49 2.37 -14.32
C GLY A 81 5.18 3.04 -14.74
N SER A 82 4.32 3.37 -13.78
CA SER A 82 3.01 3.99 -14.02
C SER A 82 2.63 4.90 -12.87
N ALA A 83 1.92 6.00 -13.20
CA ALA A 83 1.33 6.88 -12.20
C ALA A 83 0.04 6.30 -11.58
N PHE A 84 -0.53 5.25 -12.19
CA PHE A 84 -1.85 4.74 -11.86
C PHE A 84 -1.78 3.45 -11.05
N ILE A 85 -1.58 3.57 -9.75
CA ILE A 85 -1.45 2.43 -8.83
C ILE A 85 -2.70 1.54 -8.85
N SER A 86 -3.90 2.15 -8.88
CA SER A 86 -5.15 1.39 -8.87
C SER A 86 -5.33 0.54 -10.13
N ASP A 87 -4.99 1.09 -11.31
CA ASP A 87 -5.05 0.35 -12.57
C ASP A 87 -4.07 -0.82 -12.55
N PHE A 88 -2.85 -0.58 -12.07
CA PHE A 88 -1.86 -1.65 -11.91
C PHE A 88 -2.39 -2.75 -11.00
N ASN A 89 -2.96 -2.37 -9.85
CA ASN A 89 -3.51 -3.32 -8.88
C ASN A 89 -4.57 -4.22 -9.55
N ASP A 90 -5.50 -3.59 -10.29
CA ASP A 90 -6.65 -4.30 -10.85
C ASP A 90 -6.28 -5.19 -12.04
N ASN A 91 -5.13 -4.95 -12.67
CA ASN A 91 -4.65 -5.72 -13.82
C ASN A 91 -3.50 -6.67 -13.47
N SER A 92 -3.22 -6.86 -12.19
CA SER A 92 -2.07 -7.66 -11.73
C SER A 92 -2.51 -8.91 -10.98
N THR A 93 -1.60 -9.87 -10.88
CA THR A 93 -1.74 -11.00 -9.97
C THR A 93 -1.19 -10.59 -8.59
N HIS A 94 -1.55 -11.33 -7.56
CA HIS A 94 -0.99 -11.11 -6.21
C HIS A 94 0.54 -11.18 -6.22
N LYS A 95 1.11 -12.13 -6.96
CA LYS A 95 2.56 -12.24 -7.08
C LYS A 95 3.20 -10.98 -7.65
N GLN A 96 2.56 -10.37 -8.67
CA GLN A 96 3.04 -9.13 -9.26
C GLN A 96 2.95 -7.96 -8.28
N ILE A 97 1.92 -7.93 -7.44
CA ILE A 97 1.77 -6.93 -6.37
C ILE A 97 2.94 -7.00 -5.39
N ILE A 98 3.24 -8.21 -4.92
CA ILE A 98 4.34 -8.41 -3.96
C ILE A 98 5.70 -8.09 -4.60
N THR A 99 5.89 -8.49 -5.86
CA THR A 99 7.12 -8.18 -6.61
C THR A 99 7.31 -6.66 -6.74
N ALA A 100 6.24 -5.93 -7.06
CA ALA A 100 6.29 -4.47 -7.17
C ALA A 100 6.64 -3.81 -5.83
N LEU A 101 6.06 -4.27 -4.74
CA LEU A 101 6.38 -3.75 -3.41
C LEU A 101 7.83 -4.02 -3.03
N ASN A 102 8.35 -5.21 -3.32
CA ASN A 102 9.75 -5.54 -3.10
C ASN A 102 10.68 -4.62 -3.91
N LYS A 103 10.34 -4.36 -5.16
CA LYS A 103 11.11 -3.46 -6.01
C LYS A 103 11.10 -2.03 -5.47
N ALA A 104 9.93 -1.55 -5.01
CA ALA A 104 9.82 -0.22 -4.41
C ALA A 104 10.66 -0.11 -3.14
N ILE A 105 10.68 -1.14 -2.31
CA ILE A 105 11.50 -1.19 -1.10
C ILE A 105 12.99 -1.11 -1.46
N LEU A 106 13.43 -1.86 -2.47
CA LEU A 106 14.83 -1.82 -2.93
C LEU A 106 15.21 -0.44 -3.44
N LEU A 107 14.34 0.20 -4.23
CA LEU A 107 14.58 1.56 -4.72
C LEU A 107 14.71 2.56 -3.56
N ALA A 108 13.81 2.47 -2.59
CA ALA A 108 13.83 3.34 -1.42
C ALA A 108 15.10 3.14 -0.59
N LYS A 109 15.51 1.90 -0.38
CA LYS A 109 16.75 1.57 0.33
C LYS A 109 17.98 2.14 -0.38
N LYS A 110 18.02 2.00 -1.70
CA LYS A 110 19.14 2.48 -2.51
C LYS A 110 19.31 4.00 -2.42
N GLU A 111 18.21 4.76 -2.43
CA GLU A 111 18.25 6.21 -2.35
C GLU A 111 18.50 6.73 -0.92
N ASN A 112 18.18 5.95 0.09
CA ASN A 112 18.31 6.35 1.50
C ASN A 112 19.58 5.81 2.16
N ILE A 113 20.43 5.11 1.43
CA ILE A 113 21.78 4.73 1.87
C ILE A 113 22.72 5.84 1.49
N GLN A 114 23.01 6.70 2.44
CA GLN A 114 24.02 7.74 2.25
C GLN A 114 24.90 7.88 3.46
#